data_b69d1eb23421455c4a1819e0a9bbec75
#
_entry.id   b69d1eb23421455c4a1819e0a9bbec75
#
_cell.length_a   1.000
_cell.length_b   1.000
_cell.length_c   1.000
_cell.angle_alpha   90.00
_cell.angle_beta   90.00
_cell.angle_gamma   90.00
#
_symmetry.space_group_name_H-M   'P 1'
#
loop_
_entity.id
_entity.type
_entity.pdbx_description
1 polymer ?
#
loop_
_entity_poly.entity_id
_entity_poly.type
_entity_poly.pdbx_seq_one_letter_code
_entity_poly.pdbx_strand_id
1 'polypeptide(L)' 'MLTPLDIENKRFPTKFKGYDDAEVDAFLDQLTIDYERLYKENAELRALVEDNRKELEHYRNVEKTLQQNTSFPFMV' A
#
# COMPACT_ATOMS: atom_id res chain seq x y z
N MET A 1 -4.04 -12.52 8.29
CA MET A 1 -3.44 -12.29 6.97
C MET A 1 -2.10 -13.03 6.88
N LEU A 2 -1.83 -13.66 5.75
CA LEU A 2 -0.56 -14.37 5.54
C LEU A 2 0.59 -13.37 5.37
N THR A 3 1.70 -13.67 6.02
CA THR A 3 2.93 -12.91 5.85
C THR A 3 3.81 -13.61 4.81
N PRO A 4 4.80 -12.89 4.23
CA PRO A 4 5.74 -13.55 3.32
C PRO A 4 6.44 -14.75 3.94
N LEU A 5 6.77 -14.68 5.23
CA LEU A 5 7.38 -15.78 5.93
C LEU A 5 6.46 -17.00 6.06
N ASP A 6 5.17 -16.73 6.29
CA ASP A 6 4.18 -17.82 6.33
C ASP A 6 4.10 -18.54 5.00
N ILE A 7 4.18 -17.81 3.90
CA ILE A 7 4.15 -18.38 2.55
C ILE A 7 5.41 -19.19 2.30
N GLU A 8 6.57 -18.65 2.66
CA GLU A 8 7.87 -19.27 2.45
C GLU A 8 7.99 -20.56 3.24
N ASN A 9 7.48 -20.58 4.46
CA ASN A 9 7.58 -21.73 5.36
C ASN A 9 6.43 -22.71 5.26
N LYS A 10 5.47 -22.46 4.37
CA LYS A 10 4.30 -23.32 4.22
C LYS A 10 4.73 -24.71 3.74
N ARG A 11 4.21 -25.74 4.42
CA ARG A 11 4.39 -27.12 4.06
C ARG A 11 3.01 -27.77 3.94
N PHE A 12 2.86 -28.64 2.97
CA PHE A 12 1.61 -29.33 2.73
C PHE A 12 1.77 -30.82 3.07
N PRO A 13 0.75 -31.43 3.68
CA PRO A 13 0.79 -32.86 3.88
C PRO A 13 0.82 -33.58 2.54
N THR A 14 1.52 -34.72 2.50
CA THR A 14 1.59 -35.54 1.29
C THR A 14 0.60 -36.69 1.37
N LYS A 15 0.04 -37.02 0.21
CA LYS A 15 -0.79 -38.19 0.03
C LYS A 15 -0.10 -39.19 -0.91
N PHE A 16 -0.72 -40.33 -1.15
CA PHE A 16 -0.14 -41.35 -1.98
C PHE A 16 0.32 -40.84 -3.35
N LYS A 17 -0.41 -39.93 -3.95
CA LYS A 17 -0.09 -39.39 -5.27
C LYS A 17 0.39 -37.92 -5.25
N GLY A 18 0.89 -37.45 -4.12
CA GLY A 18 1.40 -36.10 -4.00
C GLY A 18 0.82 -35.35 -2.81
N TYR A 19 0.71 -34.04 -2.93
CA TYR A 19 0.17 -33.22 -1.85
C TYR A 19 -1.34 -33.34 -1.76
N ASP A 20 -1.88 -33.00 -0.58
CA ASP A 20 -3.31 -32.95 -0.37
C ASP A 20 -3.90 -31.77 -1.16
N ASP A 21 -4.68 -32.07 -2.19
CA ASP A 21 -5.27 -31.04 -3.06
C ASP A 21 -6.14 -30.06 -2.27
N ALA A 22 -6.93 -30.56 -1.32
CA ALA A 22 -7.81 -29.70 -0.53
C ALA A 22 -7.01 -28.71 0.30
N GLU A 23 -5.89 -29.14 0.87
CA GLU A 23 -5.01 -28.27 1.65
C GLU A 23 -4.34 -27.22 0.77
N VAL A 24 -3.90 -27.62 -0.41
CA VAL A 24 -3.28 -26.71 -1.37
C VAL A 24 -4.31 -25.67 -1.84
N ASP A 25 -5.50 -26.12 -2.21
CA ASP A 25 -6.58 -25.22 -2.66
C ASP A 25 -6.99 -24.24 -1.57
N ALA A 26 -7.13 -24.71 -0.33
CA ALA A 26 -7.47 -23.83 0.80
C ALA A 26 -6.40 -22.77 1.01
N PHE A 27 -5.13 -23.15 0.91
CA PHE A 27 -4.03 -22.20 1.06
C PHE A 27 -4.03 -21.18 -0.06
N LEU A 28 -4.23 -21.61 -1.30
CA LEU A 28 -4.27 -20.72 -2.45
C LEU A 28 -5.47 -19.77 -2.38
N ASP A 29 -6.62 -20.23 -1.90
CA ASP A 29 -7.78 -19.37 -1.70
C ASP A 29 -7.48 -18.28 -0.68
N GLN A 30 -6.87 -18.64 0.44
CA GLN A 30 -6.50 -17.68 1.46
C GLN A 30 -5.47 -16.68 0.92
N LEU A 31 -4.50 -17.17 0.20
CA LEU A 31 -3.47 -16.34 -0.41
C LEU A 31 -4.08 -15.34 -1.40
N THR A 32 -5.04 -15.79 -2.20
CA THR A 32 -5.74 -14.93 -3.16
C THR A 32 -6.50 -13.83 -2.44
N ILE A 33 -7.23 -14.16 -1.39
CA ILE A 33 -7.98 -13.18 -0.58
C ILE A 33 -7.02 -12.15 0.01
N ASP A 34 -5.93 -12.60 0.60
CA ASP A 34 -4.95 -11.71 1.22
C ASP A 34 -4.24 -10.83 0.20
N TYR A 35 -3.93 -11.40 -0.96
CA TYR A 35 -3.28 -10.66 -2.03
C TYR A 35 -4.21 -9.56 -2.58
N GLU A 36 -5.47 -9.88 -2.82
CA GLU A 36 -6.45 -8.89 -3.28
C GLU A 36 -6.59 -7.76 -2.28
N ARG A 37 -6.64 -8.10 -1.00
CA ARG A 37 -6.74 -7.10 0.07
C ARG A 37 -5.51 -6.20 0.11
N LEU A 38 -4.33 -6.77 0.04
CA LEU A 38 -3.08 -6.01 0.03
C LEU A 38 -2.96 -5.15 -1.21
N TYR A 39 -3.38 -5.67 -2.35
CA TYR A 39 -3.39 -4.93 -3.60
C TYR A 39 -4.26 -3.68 -3.48
N LYS A 40 -5.47 -3.86 -2.94
CA LYS A 40 -6.40 -2.76 -2.74
C LYS A 40 -5.85 -1.74 -1.75
N GLU A 41 -5.36 -2.20 -0.60
CA GLU A 41 -4.78 -1.32 0.41
C GLU A 41 -3.57 -0.56 -0.13
N ASN A 42 -2.76 -1.22 -0.94
CA ASN A 42 -1.60 -0.59 -1.57
C ASN A 42 -2.03 0.53 -2.51
N ALA A 43 -3.07 0.28 -3.32
CA ALA A 43 -3.60 1.30 -4.22
C ALA A 43 -4.16 2.50 -3.45
N GLU A 44 -4.87 2.24 -2.35
CA GLU A 44 -5.42 3.30 -1.50
C GLU A 44 -4.30 4.12 -0.85
N LEU A 45 -3.27 3.46 -0.34
CA LEU A 45 -2.13 4.14 0.26
C LEU A 45 -1.36 4.98 -0.75
N ARG A 46 -1.18 4.46 -1.95
CA ARG A 46 -0.52 5.22 -3.02
C ARG A 46 -1.31 6.46 -3.40
N ALA A 47 -2.62 6.35 -3.48
CA ALA A 47 -3.49 7.49 -3.75
C ALA A 47 -3.39 8.53 -2.64
N LEU A 48 -3.38 8.08 -1.38
CA LEU A 48 -3.24 8.98 -0.23
C LEU A 48 -1.90 9.69 -0.23
N VAL A 49 -0.82 8.99 -0.52
CA VAL A 49 0.52 9.59 -0.62
C VAL A 49 0.54 10.64 -1.72
N GLU A 50 -0.04 10.35 -2.87
CA GLU A 50 -0.09 11.31 -3.98
C GLU A 50 -0.91 12.53 -3.63
N ASP A 51 -2.04 12.36 -2.98
CA ASP A 51 -2.87 13.48 -2.52
C ASP A 51 -2.12 14.35 -1.52
N ASN A 52 -1.42 13.72 -0.58
CA ASN A 52 -0.62 14.43 0.41
C ASN A 52 0.53 15.19 -0.25
N ARG A 53 1.14 14.61 -1.28
CA ARG A 53 2.20 15.27 -2.03
C ARG A 53 1.68 16.52 -2.73
N LYS A 54 0.53 16.41 -3.37
CA LYS A 54 -0.12 17.55 -4.05
C LYS A 54 -0.48 18.65 -3.06
N GLU A 55 -1.01 18.26 -1.92
CA GLU A 55 -1.39 19.18 -0.87
C GLU A 55 -0.16 19.92 -0.33
N LEU A 56 0.93 19.18 -0.11
CA LEU A 56 2.18 19.76 0.34
C LEU A 56 2.76 20.75 -0.67
N GLU A 57 2.70 20.42 -1.94
CA GLU A 57 3.12 21.34 -3.00
C GLU A 57 2.27 22.60 -3.01
N HIS A 58 0.96 22.43 -2.81
CA HIS A 58 0.05 23.57 -2.73
C HIS A 58 0.42 24.48 -1.57
N TYR A 59 0.68 23.93 -0.40
CA TYR A 59 1.10 24.73 0.76
C TYR A 59 2.41 25.45 0.52
N ARG A 60 3.35 24.81 -0.11
CA ARG A 60 4.64 25.44 -0.45
C ARG A 60 4.45 26.59 -1.39
N ASN A 61 3.58 26.45 -2.38
CA ASN A 61 3.28 27.53 -3.33
C ASN A 61 2.57 28.68 -2.66
N VAL A 62 1.59 28.39 -1.79
CA VAL A 62 0.88 29.41 -1.02
C VAL A 62 1.83 30.16 -0.10
N GLU A 63 2.68 29.44 0.61
CA GLU A 63 3.67 30.05 1.51
C GLU A 63 4.61 30.96 0.74
N LYS A 64 5.11 30.50 -0.39
CA LYS A 64 5.99 31.29 -1.24
C LYS A 64 5.30 32.58 -1.72
N THR A 65 4.05 32.47 -2.14
CA THR A 65 3.27 33.61 -2.58
C THR A 65 3.04 34.58 -1.44
N LEU A 66 2.70 34.08 -0.26
CA LEU A 66 2.49 34.90 0.91
C LEU A 66 3.76 35.61 1.33
N GLN A 67 4.90 34.95 1.28
CA GLN A 67 6.18 35.59 1.58
C GLN A 67 6.48 36.71 0.60
N GLN A 68 6.24 36.50 -0.67
CA GLN A 68 6.42 37.53 -1.68
C GLN A 68 5.49 38.71 -1.45
N ASN A 69 4.22 38.45 -1.19
CA ASN A 69 3.23 39.48 -0.94
C ASN A 69 3.49 40.23 0.37
N THR A 70 3.94 39.50 1.39
CA THR A 70 4.18 40.08 2.70
C THR A 70 5.40 40.98 2.70
N SER A 71 6.49 40.51 2.11
CA SER A 71 7.71 41.30 2.10
C SER A 71 7.55 42.58 1.22
N PHE A 72 6.79 42.47 0.16
CA PHE A 72 6.60 43.60 -0.73
C PHE A 72 5.84 44.74 -0.08
N PRO A 73 4.65 44.53 0.50
CA PRO A 73 3.92 45.60 1.14
C PRO A 73 4.63 46.20 2.36
N PHE A 74 5.25 45.37 3.13
CA PHE A 74 5.93 45.82 4.33
C PHE A 74 7.25 46.54 4.08
N MET A 75 7.82 46.24 2.96
CA MET A 75 9.03 46.94 2.54
C MET A 75 8.73 48.32 2.02
N VAL A 76 7.49 48.54 1.71
CA VAL A 76 7.02 49.85 1.34
C VAL A 76 6.72 50.70 2.57
#